data_83fdbef04555f6a7d274a526f8bc1b70
#
_entry.id   83fdbef04555f6a7d274a526f8bc1b70
#
_cell.length_a   1.000
_cell.length_b   1.000
_cell.length_c   1.000
_cell.angle_alpha   90.00
_cell.angle_beta   90.00
_cell.angle_gamma   90.00
#
_symmetry.space_group_name_H-M   'P 1'
#
loop_
_entity.id
_entity.type
_entity.pdbx_description
1 polymer ?
#
loop_
_entity_poly.entity_id
_entity_poly.type
_entity_poly.pdbx_seq_one_letter_code
_entity_poly.pdbx_strand_id
1 'polypeptide(L)'
;LGKNKRIVHARLSPAGDKMLVSLTQNKPGRADSDIMPNYIADDGQIKAQAVRSRVANNRQYSEELILLDLKSGQQFPLYFDALPGFYEDVLAEVKIENHKLKGKSYEPKNGPRNVHVISGWGAGESIKWNDDGTQLAIMLEAWDNKDRWLASVNLLENKLVSQHRLHDEAWINWEFNEFGWLNHSDKLYYLSEESGYSHLYLKSLKGKAKAITSGKFEVSDLTLTDNDEKIIFKANKKHPGIYEIYQVDLATNALTALTDLGGYNDYSLSPDGSKLLIEHSSTTMPPELYVQPLDNKQEAQRITYTVSEEFLSMPWVAPSVVAIDSSNQDEPIYARVYLPKNFDQTTEKNRAVMFSHGAGYLQNAHLGWSGYFREFMFHSMLVQQGYVVIDMDYRASQGYGRDWRTAIYRHMGKPEVEDMRDGVNWLVENANVDRQRIGTYGGSYGGFLTLMSMF
;
A
#
# COMPACT_ATOMS: atom_id res chain seq x y z
N LEU A 1 -1.34 -20.89 28.86
CA LEU A 1 -0.55 -19.69 28.56
C LEU A 1 0.43 -19.44 29.70
N GLY A 2 1.73 -19.47 29.39
CA GLY A 2 2.74 -19.06 30.41
C GLY A 2 2.55 -17.58 30.78
N LYS A 3 2.91 -17.22 32.03
CA LYS A 3 2.69 -15.86 32.58
C LYS A 3 3.26 -14.69 31.73
N ASN A 4 4.09 -14.98 30.73
CA ASN A 4 4.81 -14.00 29.95
C ASN A 4 4.38 -13.95 28.45
N LYS A 5 3.29 -14.62 28.06
CA LYS A 5 2.81 -14.65 26.69
C LYS A 5 1.38 -14.13 26.59
N ARG A 6 1.06 -13.47 25.48
CA ARG A 6 -0.30 -13.04 25.11
C ARG A 6 -0.69 -13.64 23.77
N ILE A 7 -1.98 -13.87 23.58
CA ILE A 7 -2.56 -14.24 22.30
C ILE A 7 -2.57 -12.98 21.40
N VAL A 8 -2.09 -13.14 20.17
CA VAL A 8 -2.17 -12.12 19.12
C VAL A 8 -3.35 -12.42 18.20
N HIS A 9 -3.41 -13.67 17.73
CA HIS A 9 -4.48 -14.16 16.87
C HIS A 9 -5.05 -15.46 17.41
N ALA A 10 -6.35 -15.66 17.22
CA ALA A 10 -7.04 -16.92 17.43
C ALA A 10 -8.10 -17.10 16.34
N ARG A 11 -8.08 -18.22 15.62
CA ARG A 11 -9.03 -18.50 14.55
C ARG A 11 -9.55 -19.93 14.66
N LEU A 12 -10.85 -20.03 14.88
CA LEU A 12 -11.57 -21.29 14.98
C LEU A 12 -11.83 -21.88 13.58
N SER A 13 -11.74 -23.21 13.42
CA SER A 13 -12.18 -23.90 12.20
C SER A 13 -13.71 -23.79 12.06
N PRO A 14 -14.26 -23.87 10.83
CA PRO A 14 -15.72 -23.85 10.60
C PRO A 14 -16.47 -24.92 11.39
N ALA A 15 -15.89 -26.10 11.54
CA ALA A 15 -16.49 -27.19 12.34
C ALA A 15 -16.35 -27.00 13.86
N GLY A 16 -15.63 -25.98 14.33
CA GLY A 16 -15.39 -25.73 15.73
C GLY A 16 -14.53 -26.76 16.47
N ASP A 17 -13.82 -27.60 15.74
CA ASP A 17 -13.02 -28.71 16.30
C ASP A 17 -11.51 -28.42 16.40
N LYS A 18 -11.04 -27.41 15.68
CA LYS A 18 -9.66 -26.94 15.69
C LYS A 18 -9.57 -25.43 15.87
N MET A 19 -8.47 -24.95 16.42
CA MET A 19 -8.19 -23.52 16.52
C MET A 19 -6.71 -23.28 16.25
N LEU A 20 -6.39 -22.34 15.39
CA LEU A 20 -5.04 -21.78 15.28
C LEU A 20 -4.91 -20.61 16.24
N VAL A 21 -3.83 -20.61 17.02
CA VAL A 21 -3.48 -19.53 17.96
C VAL A 21 -2.08 -19.03 17.65
N SER A 22 -1.90 -17.73 17.59
CA SER A 22 -0.60 -17.06 17.56
C SER A 22 -0.31 -16.41 18.90
N LEU A 23 0.88 -16.61 19.42
CA LEU A 23 1.34 -16.11 20.72
C LEU A 23 2.60 -15.25 20.55
N THR A 24 2.69 -14.17 21.30
CA THR A 24 3.92 -13.38 21.41
C THR A 24 4.28 -13.07 22.86
N GLN A 25 5.48 -12.55 23.09
CA GLN A 25 5.94 -12.13 24.42
C GLN A 25 5.04 -11.00 24.98
N ASN A 26 4.69 -11.10 26.26
CA ASN A 26 3.82 -10.11 26.91
C ASN A 26 4.53 -8.78 27.22
N LYS A 27 5.85 -8.74 27.11
CA LYS A 27 6.66 -7.52 27.27
C LYS A 27 7.42 -7.29 25.96
N PRO A 28 6.85 -6.54 25.00
CA PRO A 28 7.66 -6.03 23.92
C PRO A 28 8.76 -5.15 24.56
N GLY A 29 10.02 -5.44 24.23
CA GLY A 29 11.12 -4.58 24.61
C GLY A 29 10.93 -3.23 23.95
N ARG A 30 10.29 -2.30 24.64
CA ARG A 30 10.21 -0.92 24.15
C ARG A 30 11.61 -0.32 24.23
N ALA A 31 12.06 0.24 23.14
CA ALA A 31 13.20 1.13 23.13
C ALA A 31 12.88 2.42 23.89
N ASP A 32 13.93 3.13 24.28
CA ASP A 32 13.79 4.48 24.80
C ASP A 32 13.05 5.35 23.78
N SER A 33 12.12 6.15 24.26
CA SER A 33 11.43 7.13 23.44
C SER A 33 12.32 8.36 23.24
N ASP A 34 12.23 8.97 22.07
CA ASP A 34 12.76 10.31 21.90
C ASP A 34 11.88 11.33 22.63
N ILE A 35 12.46 12.45 22.93
CA ILE A 35 11.79 13.58 23.60
C ILE A 35 11.64 14.70 22.61
N MET A 36 10.40 15.17 22.45
CA MET A 36 10.09 16.38 21.69
C MET A 36 9.75 17.50 22.66
N PRO A 37 10.53 18.58 22.69
CA PRO A 37 10.20 19.74 23.50
C PRO A 37 9.04 20.52 22.85
N ASN A 38 8.01 20.81 23.62
CA ASN A 38 6.99 21.75 23.25
C ASN A 38 7.39 23.13 23.81
N TYR A 39 7.83 24.03 22.92
CA TYR A 39 8.28 25.37 23.28
C TYR A 39 7.14 26.36 23.42
N ILE A 40 5.94 26.04 22.94
CA ILE A 40 4.76 26.92 22.98
C ILE A 40 3.71 26.23 23.85
N ALA A 41 3.76 26.45 25.14
CA ALA A 41 2.76 25.97 26.10
C ALA A 41 2.01 27.15 26.72
N ASP A 42 0.74 26.96 27.11
CA ASP A 42 -0.13 28.01 27.68
C ASP A 42 0.42 28.64 28.96
N ASP A 43 1.25 27.91 29.70
CA ASP A 43 1.91 28.38 30.92
C ASP A 43 3.27 29.05 30.68
N GLY A 44 3.69 29.19 29.43
CA GLY A 44 4.97 29.79 29.04
C GLY A 44 6.20 28.92 29.37
N GLN A 45 6.03 27.68 29.80
CA GLN A 45 7.12 26.78 30.13
C GLN A 45 7.34 25.74 29.02
N ILE A 46 8.59 25.30 28.86
CA ILE A 46 8.92 24.21 27.94
C ILE A 46 8.45 22.87 28.55
N LYS A 47 7.59 22.17 27.85
CA LYS A 47 7.14 20.82 28.22
C LYS A 47 7.85 19.78 27.38
N ALA A 48 8.55 18.84 28.03
CA ALA A 48 9.15 17.68 27.36
C ALA A 48 8.08 16.58 27.20
N GLN A 49 7.86 16.13 25.98
CA GLN A 49 6.92 15.05 25.67
C GLN A 49 7.67 13.87 25.09
N ALA A 50 7.48 12.67 25.66
CA ALA A 50 7.95 11.44 25.08
C ALA A 50 7.16 11.17 23.79
N VAL A 51 7.86 10.91 22.69
CA VAL A 51 7.26 10.62 21.38
C VAL A 51 7.57 9.18 20.94
N ARG A 52 7.82 8.95 19.68
CA ARG A 52 8.08 7.62 19.12
C ARG A 52 9.34 7.01 19.71
N SER A 53 9.37 5.68 19.77
CA SER A 53 10.61 4.95 20.05
C SER A 53 11.65 5.23 18.96
N ARG A 54 12.92 5.25 19.35
CA ARG A 54 14.02 5.40 18.38
C ARG A 54 14.02 4.30 17.35
N VAL A 55 14.31 4.66 16.12
CA VAL A 55 14.33 3.73 14.99
C VAL A 55 15.29 2.55 15.27
N ALA A 56 14.86 1.35 14.93
CA ALA A 56 15.60 0.09 15.06
C ALA A 56 16.01 -0.30 16.51
N ASN A 57 15.50 0.37 17.54
CA ASN A 57 15.80 0.04 18.92
C ASN A 57 14.75 -0.87 19.59
N ASN A 58 13.59 -1.06 18.98
CA ASN A 58 12.59 -2.01 19.48
C ASN A 58 13.05 -3.44 19.25
N ARG A 59 12.95 -4.27 20.30
CA ARG A 59 13.15 -5.71 20.13
C ARG A 59 11.92 -6.30 19.44
N GLN A 60 12.17 -6.96 18.33
CA GLN A 60 11.18 -7.75 17.61
C GLN A 60 11.22 -9.18 18.14
N TYR A 61 10.05 -9.76 18.40
CA TYR A 61 9.92 -11.16 18.82
C TYR A 61 9.16 -11.94 17.76
N SER A 62 9.67 -13.13 17.45
CA SER A 62 8.92 -14.08 16.65
C SER A 62 7.63 -14.47 17.35
N GLU A 63 6.57 -14.66 16.58
CA GLU A 63 5.37 -15.29 17.10
C GLU A 63 5.56 -16.81 17.17
N GLU A 64 4.76 -17.45 18.02
CA GLU A 64 4.65 -18.90 18.10
C GLU A 64 3.27 -19.29 17.62
N LEU A 65 3.19 -20.18 16.64
CA LEU A 65 1.94 -20.71 16.13
C LEU A 65 1.63 -22.05 16.79
N ILE A 66 0.41 -22.22 17.27
CA ILE A 66 -0.07 -23.47 17.88
C ILE A 66 -1.42 -23.83 17.27
N LEU A 67 -1.50 -25.02 16.67
CA LEU A 67 -2.76 -25.62 16.27
C LEU A 67 -3.31 -26.43 17.45
N LEU A 68 -4.52 -26.10 17.89
CA LEU A 68 -5.23 -26.78 18.96
C LEU A 68 -6.26 -27.72 18.35
N ASP A 69 -6.28 -28.97 18.80
CA ASP A 69 -7.41 -29.89 18.60
C ASP A 69 -8.33 -29.76 19.83
N LEU A 70 -9.50 -29.19 19.61
CA LEU A 70 -10.42 -28.87 20.72
C LEU A 70 -11.19 -30.10 21.23
N LYS A 71 -11.24 -31.19 20.48
CA LYS A 71 -11.86 -32.45 20.91
C LYS A 71 -10.95 -33.25 21.83
N SER A 72 -9.67 -33.34 21.46
CA SER A 72 -8.68 -34.10 22.27
C SER A 72 -7.94 -33.24 23.29
N GLY A 73 -7.96 -31.91 23.15
CA GLY A 73 -7.17 -30.96 23.95
C GLY A 73 -5.68 -30.96 23.57
N GLN A 74 -5.28 -31.65 22.52
CA GLN A 74 -3.89 -31.69 22.06
C GLN A 74 -3.47 -30.38 21.44
N GLN A 75 -2.17 -30.05 21.58
CA GLN A 75 -1.55 -28.84 21.07
C GLN A 75 -0.38 -29.20 20.18
N PHE A 76 -0.35 -28.64 18.98
CA PHE A 76 0.66 -28.90 17.98
C PHE A 76 1.37 -27.59 17.61
N PRO A 77 2.63 -27.37 18.04
CA PRO A 77 3.44 -26.24 17.60
C PRO A 77 3.71 -26.32 16.11
N LEU A 78 3.51 -25.22 15.38
CA LEU A 78 3.86 -25.07 13.97
C LEU A 78 5.15 -24.25 13.87
N TYR A 79 6.20 -24.86 13.33
CA TYR A 79 7.52 -24.26 13.23
C TYR A 79 7.72 -23.57 11.88
N PHE A 80 8.49 -22.46 11.86
CA PHE A 80 8.80 -21.69 10.65
C PHE A 80 9.98 -22.23 9.84
N ASP A 81 10.65 -23.25 10.30
CA ASP A 81 11.85 -23.87 9.69
C ASP A 81 11.63 -24.39 8.27
N ALA A 82 10.39 -24.71 7.90
CA ALA A 82 9.99 -25.11 6.55
C ALA A 82 9.83 -23.92 5.58
N LEU A 83 9.88 -22.66 6.06
CA LEU A 83 9.73 -21.50 5.19
C LEU A 83 11.05 -21.20 4.45
N PRO A 84 11.03 -21.09 3.12
CA PRO A 84 12.21 -20.73 2.35
C PRO A 84 12.81 -19.40 2.83
N GLY A 85 14.11 -19.33 3.04
CA GLY A 85 14.80 -18.13 3.49
C GLY A 85 14.68 -17.82 5.00
N PHE A 86 14.02 -18.68 5.79
CA PHE A 86 13.84 -18.44 7.24
C PHE A 86 15.17 -18.30 8.00
N TYR A 87 16.24 -18.94 7.54
CA TYR A 87 17.56 -18.88 8.16
C TYR A 87 18.53 -17.93 7.47
N GLU A 88 18.13 -17.27 6.39
CA GLU A 88 19.01 -16.37 5.61
C GLU A 88 19.32 -15.07 6.39
N ASP A 89 20.57 -14.58 6.29
CA ASP A 89 20.95 -13.24 6.76
C ASP A 89 20.65 -12.19 5.70
N VAL A 90 19.37 -11.90 5.50
CA VAL A 90 18.89 -10.98 4.45
C VAL A 90 19.34 -9.51 4.63
N LEU A 91 19.93 -9.18 5.78
CA LEU A 91 20.52 -7.86 6.06
C LEU A 91 22.06 -7.89 6.00
N ALA A 92 22.66 -8.96 5.46
CA ALA A 92 24.11 -9.13 5.44
C ALA A 92 24.82 -7.98 4.76
N GLU A 93 24.36 -7.52 3.59
CA GLU A 93 24.94 -6.40 2.83
C GLU A 93 25.01 -5.12 3.67
N VAL A 94 23.89 -4.73 4.28
CA VAL A 94 23.80 -3.55 5.15
C VAL A 94 24.72 -3.67 6.36
N LYS A 95 24.82 -4.88 6.95
CA LYS A 95 25.71 -5.13 8.09
C LYS A 95 27.19 -5.08 7.69
N ILE A 96 27.54 -5.63 6.52
CA ILE A 96 28.90 -5.56 5.96
C ILE A 96 29.33 -4.10 5.80
N GLU A 97 28.49 -3.28 5.15
CA GLU A 97 28.76 -1.87 4.95
C GLU A 97 28.91 -1.10 6.28
N ASN A 98 27.98 -1.28 7.19
CA ASN A 98 28.02 -0.63 8.51
C ASN A 98 29.27 -1.03 9.33
N HIS A 99 29.75 -2.27 9.19
CA HIS A 99 30.98 -2.71 9.85
C HIS A 99 32.20 -2.10 9.17
N LYS A 100 32.21 -2.06 7.83
CA LYS A 100 33.28 -1.42 7.05
C LYS A 100 33.44 0.06 7.42
N LEU A 101 32.36 0.81 7.56
CA LEU A 101 32.37 2.21 8.01
C LEU A 101 32.99 2.37 9.41
N LYS A 102 32.95 1.33 10.24
CA LYS A 102 33.54 1.30 11.60
C LYS A 102 34.93 0.65 11.62
N GLY A 103 35.54 0.40 10.46
CA GLY A 103 36.84 -0.28 10.34
C GLY A 103 36.84 -1.75 10.77
N LYS A 104 35.63 -2.42 10.71
CA LYS A 104 35.43 -3.82 11.12
C LYS A 104 34.99 -4.65 9.91
N SER A 105 35.11 -5.97 10.03
CA SER A 105 34.52 -6.94 9.09
C SER A 105 33.22 -7.51 9.67
N TYR A 106 32.34 -7.94 8.80
CA TYR A 106 31.16 -8.73 9.15
C TYR A 106 31.08 -9.95 8.23
N GLU A 107 30.92 -11.11 8.82
CA GLU A 107 30.63 -12.35 8.09
C GLU A 107 29.15 -12.67 8.22
N PRO A 108 28.43 -12.95 7.10
CA PRO A 108 27.01 -13.32 7.13
C PRO A 108 26.76 -14.50 8.07
N LYS A 109 25.71 -14.39 8.87
CA LYS A 109 25.36 -15.40 9.88
C LYS A 109 23.95 -15.89 9.65
N ASN A 110 23.82 -17.10 9.16
CA ASN A 110 22.55 -17.78 9.07
C ASN A 110 21.98 -18.06 10.46
N GLY A 111 20.70 -17.79 10.64
CA GLY A 111 20.02 -18.00 11.91
C GLY A 111 18.51 -17.74 11.78
N PRO A 112 17.70 -18.23 12.75
CA PRO A 112 16.25 -18.06 12.66
C PRO A 112 15.86 -16.59 12.67
N ARG A 113 15.04 -16.21 11.72
CA ARG A 113 14.47 -14.86 11.61
C ARG A 113 13.21 -14.73 12.48
N ASN A 114 12.89 -13.52 12.88
CA ASN A 114 11.66 -13.24 13.60
C ASN A 114 10.51 -13.14 12.61
N VAL A 115 9.50 -14.00 12.75
CA VAL A 115 8.33 -14.10 11.88
C VAL A 115 7.06 -13.86 12.69
N HIS A 116 6.09 -13.20 12.08
CA HIS A 116 4.77 -12.96 12.68
C HIS A 116 3.66 -13.18 11.65
N VAL A 117 2.44 -13.38 12.13
CA VAL A 117 1.23 -13.31 11.32
C VAL A 117 0.97 -11.85 10.99
N ILE A 118 0.72 -11.55 9.72
CA ILE A 118 0.47 -10.16 9.31
C ILE A 118 -0.71 -9.61 10.09
N SER A 119 -0.53 -8.43 10.64
CA SER A 119 -1.55 -7.71 11.39
C SER A 119 -1.30 -6.21 11.31
N GLY A 120 -2.35 -5.42 11.50
CA GLY A 120 -2.24 -3.97 11.52
C GLY A 120 -2.99 -3.31 10.38
N TRP A 121 -2.63 -2.10 10.07
CA TRP A 121 -3.31 -1.28 9.07
C TRP A 121 -3.09 -1.85 7.66
N GLY A 122 -4.17 -2.01 6.89
CA GLY A 122 -4.13 -2.62 5.57
C GLY A 122 -4.03 -4.16 5.56
N ALA A 123 -3.87 -4.80 6.72
CA ALA A 123 -3.90 -6.25 6.82
C ALA A 123 -5.35 -6.74 6.81
N GLY A 124 -5.72 -7.46 5.77
CA GLY A 124 -6.95 -8.25 5.78
C GLY A 124 -6.88 -9.41 6.78
N GLU A 125 -7.74 -10.37 6.64
CA GLU A 125 -7.71 -11.59 7.43
C GLU A 125 -6.52 -12.48 7.02
N SER A 126 -5.53 -12.60 7.91
CA SER A 126 -4.26 -13.30 7.62
C SER A 126 -4.25 -14.78 7.99
N ILE A 127 -5.34 -15.32 8.54
CA ILE A 127 -5.53 -16.73 8.87
C ILE A 127 -6.88 -17.16 8.29
N LYS A 128 -6.87 -18.03 7.28
CA LYS A 128 -8.10 -18.44 6.59
C LYS A 128 -8.22 -19.95 6.50
N TRP A 129 -9.31 -20.47 7.05
CA TRP A 129 -9.80 -21.80 6.77
C TRP A 129 -10.57 -21.79 5.46
N ASN A 130 -10.56 -22.91 4.74
CA ASN A 130 -11.57 -23.13 3.70
C ASN A 130 -12.92 -23.49 4.32
N ASP A 131 -13.99 -23.49 3.55
CA ASP A 131 -15.37 -23.59 4.06
C ASP A 131 -15.65 -24.91 4.81
N ASP A 132 -15.07 -26.01 4.39
CA ASP A 132 -15.23 -27.31 5.04
C ASP A 132 -14.26 -27.56 6.21
N GLY A 133 -13.33 -26.62 6.48
CA GLY A 133 -12.36 -26.70 7.57
C GLY A 133 -11.26 -27.76 7.36
N THR A 134 -11.10 -28.27 6.15
CA THR A 134 -10.06 -29.26 5.83
C THR A 134 -8.72 -28.64 5.46
N GLN A 135 -8.70 -27.37 5.14
CA GLN A 135 -7.49 -26.61 4.77
C GLN A 135 -7.38 -25.34 5.58
N LEU A 136 -6.14 -24.99 5.92
CA LEU A 136 -5.81 -23.76 6.63
C LEU A 136 -4.64 -23.08 5.94
N ALA A 137 -4.75 -21.79 5.67
CA ALA A 137 -3.67 -20.96 5.15
C ALA A 137 -3.41 -19.73 6.04
N ILE A 138 -2.15 -19.30 6.06
CA ILE A 138 -1.67 -18.21 6.93
C ILE A 138 -0.76 -17.31 6.09
N MET A 139 -0.96 -16.00 6.19
CA MET A 139 -0.04 -15.00 5.64
C MET A 139 0.93 -14.56 6.73
N LEU A 140 2.21 -14.77 6.49
CA LEU A 140 3.31 -14.54 7.43
C LEU A 140 4.28 -13.51 6.86
N GLU A 141 4.92 -12.74 7.74
CA GLU A 141 5.93 -11.75 7.36
C GLU A 141 7.11 -11.78 8.34
N ALA A 142 8.31 -11.53 7.81
CA ALA A 142 9.49 -11.32 8.63
C ALA A 142 9.55 -9.88 9.15
N TRP A 143 9.90 -9.70 10.40
CA TRP A 143 10.07 -8.37 11.01
C TRP A 143 11.18 -7.50 10.37
N ASP A 144 12.02 -8.07 9.54
CA ASP A 144 13.01 -7.32 8.74
C ASP A 144 12.41 -6.75 7.43
N ASN A 145 11.14 -7.02 7.15
CA ASN A 145 10.36 -6.58 5.97
C ASN A 145 10.93 -7.02 4.62
N LYS A 146 11.73 -8.08 4.59
CA LYS A 146 12.33 -8.61 3.34
C LYS A 146 11.55 -9.76 2.74
N ASP A 147 10.76 -10.47 3.54
CA ASP A 147 10.03 -11.66 3.10
C ASP A 147 8.60 -11.71 3.65
N ARG A 148 7.69 -12.11 2.78
CA ARG A 148 6.32 -12.51 3.08
C ARG A 148 6.08 -13.92 2.58
N TRP A 149 5.39 -14.73 3.35
CA TRP A 149 5.03 -16.10 2.96
C TRP A 149 3.53 -16.30 3.04
N LEU A 150 2.97 -16.92 2.00
CA LEU A 150 1.70 -17.61 2.12
C LEU A 150 2.02 -19.07 2.43
N ALA A 151 1.58 -19.58 3.57
CA ALA A 151 1.80 -20.93 4.02
C ALA A 151 0.47 -21.64 4.26
N SER A 152 0.33 -22.90 3.82
CA SER A 152 -0.75 -23.77 4.26
C SER A 152 -0.29 -24.63 5.44
N VAL A 153 -1.25 -25.21 6.16
CA VAL A 153 -0.97 -26.15 7.25
C VAL A 153 -1.35 -27.57 6.79
N ASN A 154 -0.37 -28.46 6.77
CA ASN A 154 -0.66 -29.88 6.65
C ASN A 154 -1.24 -30.38 7.99
N LEU A 155 -2.55 -30.54 8.05
CA LEU A 155 -3.26 -30.90 9.28
C LEU A 155 -3.02 -32.34 9.74
N LEU A 156 -2.49 -33.23 8.87
CA LEU A 156 -2.14 -34.59 9.22
C LEU A 156 -0.76 -34.68 9.92
N GLU A 157 0.17 -33.85 9.45
CA GLU A 157 1.54 -33.81 9.97
C GLU A 157 1.77 -32.67 10.97
N ASN A 158 0.80 -31.77 11.11
CA ASN A 158 0.89 -30.54 11.91
C ASN A 158 2.13 -29.71 11.55
N LYS A 159 2.29 -29.40 10.26
CA LYS A 159 3.44 -28.66 9.73
C LYS A 159 3.02 -27.57 8.77
N LEU A 160 3.79 -26.48 8.74
CA LEU A 160 3.69 -25.47 7.71
C LEU A 160 4.24 -25.97 6.38
N VAL A 161 3.56 -25.61 5.29
CA VAL A 161 3.99 -25.87 3.91
C VAL A 161 3.97 -24.55 3.17
N SER A 162 5.15 -24.07 2.74
CA SER A 162 5.23 -22.81 1.97
C SER A 162 4.50 -22.95 0.64
N GLN A 163 3.55 -22.07 0.39
CA GLN A 163 2.81 -21.99 -0.88
C GLN A 163 3.37 -20.90 -1.78
N HIS A 164 3.83 -19.79 -1.20
CA HIS A 164 4.48 -18.69 -1.89
C HIS A 164 5.48 -18.00 -0.95
N ARG A 165 6.58 -17.49 -1.51
CA ARG A 165 7.52 -16.57 -0.86
C ARG A 165 7.66 -15.36 -1.77
N LEU A 166 7.29 -14.18 -1.27
CA LEU A 166 7.67 -12.92 -1.85
C LEU A 166 8.92 -12.41 -1.12
N HIS A 167 9.99 -12.17 -1.85
CA HIS A 167 11.23 -11.60 -1.34
C HIS A 167 11.52 -10.28 -2.05
N ASP A 168 12.02 -9.29 -1.32
CA ASP A 168 12.47 -8.03 -1.88
C ASP A 168 13.75 -7.55 -1.19
N GLU A 169 14.75 -7.17 -1.99
CA GLU A 169 16.03 -6.67 -1.47
C GLU A 169 15.91 -5.32 -0.74
N ALA A 170 14.87 -4.53 -1.07
CA ALA A 170 14.57 -3.30 -0.36
C ALA A 170 13.60 -3.57 0.80
N TRP A 171 12.32 -3.72 0.51
CA TRP A 171 11.27 -4.11 1.46
C TRP A 171 9.99 -4.51 0.72
N ILE A 172 9.22 -5.43 1.31
CA ILE A 172 7.89 -5.78 0.80
C ILE A 172 6.89 -4.68 1.12
N ASN A 173 5.93 -4.48 0.22
CA ASN A 173 4.79 -3.61 0.50
C ASN A 173 3.96 -4.20 1.65
N TRP A 174 3.51 -3.36 2.56
CA TRP A 174 2.57 -3.75 3.63
C TRP A 174 1.14 -4.02 3.11
N GLU A 175 0.81 -3.52 1.93
CA GLU A 175 -0.41 -3.81 1.20
C GLU A 175 -0.27 -5.08 0.33
N PHE A 176 -1.28 -5.38 -0.47
CA PHE A 176 -1.29 -6.52 -1.38
C PHE A 176 -1.02 -7.87 -0.70
N ASN A 177 -1.56 -8.03 0.51
CA ASN A 177 -1.46 -9.25 1.30
C ASN A 177 -2.76 -10.07 1.27
N GLU A 178 -3.65 -9.76 0.36
CA GLU A 178 -4.92 -10.45 0.20
C GLU A 178 -4.72 -11.85 -0.38
N PHE A 179 -5.43 -12.80 0.20
CA PHE A 179 -5.50 -14.18 -0.27
C PHE A 179 -6.81 -14.83 0.16
N GLY A 180 -7.14 -15.99 -0.41
CA GLY A 180 -8.27 -16.80 -0.01
C GLY A 180 -8.26 -18.17 -0.66
N TRP A 181 -9.23 -18.97 -0.26
CA TRP A 181 -9.54 -20.25 -0.86
C TRP A 181 -10.64 -20.09 -1.91
N LEU A 182 -10.62 -20.84 -2.98
CA LEU A 182 -11.82 -21.05 -3.78
C LEU A 182 -12.82 -21.86 -2.96
N ASN A 183 -14.13 -21.56 -3.10
CA ASN A 183 -15.19 -22.16 -2.27
C ASN A 183 -15.35 -23.67 -2.53
N HIS A 184 -15.12 -24.13 -3.78
CA HIS A 184 -15.36 -25.49 -4.21
C HIS A 184 -14.09 -26.27 -4.56
N SER A 185 -12.92 -25.79 -4.13
CA SER A 185 -11.65 -26.48 -4.36
C SER A 185 -10.58 -26.08 -3.35
N ASP A 186 -9.52 -26.87 -3.25
CA ASP A 186 -8.34 -26.62 -2.43
C ASP A 186 -7.31 -25.70 -3.12
N LYS A 187 -7.79 -24.76 -3.95
CA LYS A 187 -6.92 -23.77 -4.61
C LYS A 187 -6.91 -22.47 -3.83
N LEU A 188 -5.71 -21.89 -3.73
CA LEU A 188 -5.48 -20.57 -3.19
C LEU A 188 -5.46 -19.53 -4.31
N TYR A 189 -6.10 -18.40 -4.09
CA TYR A 189 -5.85 -17.17 -4.84
C TYR A 189 -5.14 -16.16 -3.92
N TYR A 190 -4.26 -15.34 -4.47
CA TYR A 190 -3.51 -14.36 -3.68
C TYR A 190 -2.93 -13.26 -4.57
N LEU A 191 -2.60 -12.12 -3.94
CA LEU A 191 -1.83 -11.05 -4.56
C LEU A 191 -0.33 -11.23 -4.32
N SER A 192 0.46 -10.86 -5.33
CA SER A 192 1.92 -10.80 -5.21
C SER A 192 2.50 -9.74 -6.15
N GLU A 193 3.52 -9.04 -5.68
CA GLU A 193 4.35 -8.10 -6.47
C GLU A 193 5.57 -8.78 -7.13
N GLU A 194 5.62 -10.11 -7.20
CA GLU A 194 6.80 -10.83 -7.74
C GLU A 194 7.16 -10.42 -9.17
N SER A 195 6.19 -9.96 -9.96
CA SER A 195 6.38 -9.48 -11.33
C SER A 195 6.67 -7.97 -11.45
N GLY A 196 6.81 -7.25 -10.33
CA GLY A 196 7.03 -5.80 -10.28
C GLY A 196 5.76 -4.98 -9.99
N TYR A 197 4.59 -5.55 -10.19
CA TYR A 197 3.29 -4.96 -9.86
C TYR A 197 2.44 -5.98 -9.11
N SER A 198 1.49 -5.50 -8.29
CA SER A 198 0.55 -6.38 -7.61
C SER A 198 -0.37 -7.05 -8.62
N HIS A 199 -0.31 -8.38 -8.69
CA HIS A 199 -1.15 -9.19 -9.56
C HIS A 199 -1.79 -10.36 -8.82
N LEU A 200 -2.92 -10.82 -9.39
CA LEU A 200 -3.66 -11.97 -8.92
C LEU A 200 -3.02 -13.27 -9.43
N TYR A 201 -2.78 -14.19 -8.51
CA TYR A 201 -2.28 -15.53 -8.77
C TYR A 201 -3.27 -16.58 -8.28
N LEU A 202 -3.31 -17.73 -8.96
CA LEU A 202 -4.07 -18.92 -8.56
C LEU A 202 -3.12 -20.10 -8.44
N LYS A 203 -3.27 -20.90 -7.37
CA LYS A 203 -2.38 -22.04 -7.09
C LYS A 203 -3.11 -23.18 -6.42
N SER A 204 -3.02 -24.40 -6.96
CA SER A 204 -3.32 -25.61 -6.20
C SER A 204 -2.17 -25.93 -5.24
N LEU A 205 -2.46 -26.52 -4.08
CA LEU A 205 -1.47 -26.74 -3.02
C LEU A 205 -0.19 -27.47 -3.49
N LYS A 206 -0.31 -28.43 -4.42
CA LYS A 206 0.81 -29.18 -4.98
C LYS A 206 1.27 -28.67 -6.35
N GLY A 207 0.58 -27.68 -6.93
CA GLY A 207 0.85 -27.15 -8.26
C GLY A 207 1.79 -25.94 -8.24
N LYS A 208 2.14 -25.48 -9.45
CA LYS A 208 2.79 -24.20 -9.65
C LYS A 208 1.75 -23.08 -9.61
N ALA A 209 2.14 -21.89 -9.15
CA ALA A 209 1.32 -20.70 -9.26
C ALA A 209 1.13 -20.29 -10.73
N LYS A 210 -0.07 -19.81 -11.05
CA LYS A 210 -0.43 -19.26 -12.35
C LYS A 210 -0.84 -17.81 -12.16
N ALA A 211 -0.17 -16.87 -12.83
CA ALA A 211 -0.61 -15.50 -12.90
C ALA A 211 -1.95 -15.42 -13.67
N ILE A 212 -2.94 -14.80 -13.09
CA ILE A 212 -4.27 -14.58 -13.66
C ILE A 212 -4.34 -13.20 -14.30
N THR A 213 -3.69 -12.23 -13.70
CA THR A 213 -3.53 -10.87 -14.24
C THR A 213 -2.07 -10.57 -14.50
N SER A 214 -1.77 -9.65 -15.41
CA SER A 214 -0.41 -9.21 -15.73
C SER A 214 -0.42 -7.86 -16.43
N GLY A 215 0.67 -7.11 -16.33
CA GLY A 215 0.84 -5.81 -17.00
C GLY A 215 1.44 -4.76 -16.06
N LYS A 216 1.52 -3.50 -16.53
CA LYS A 216 1.98 -2.35 -15.74
C LYS A 216 0.80 -1.68 -15.01
N PHE A 217 0.21 -2.36 -14.06
CA PHE A 217 -0.88 -1.87 -13.23
C PHE A 217 -0.98 -2.70 -11.94
N GLU A 218 -1.58 -2.14 -10.93
CA GLU A 218 -1.77 -2.79 -9.62
C GLU A 218 -3.20 -3.32 -9.48
N VAL A 219 -3.33 -4.49 -8.86
CA VAL A 219 -4.58 -5.16 -8.49
C VAL A 219 -4.72 -5.18 -6.98
N SER A 220 -5.90 -4.84 -6.46
CA SER A 220 -6.25 -4.85 -5.03
C SER A 220 -7.73 -5.15 -4.82
N ASP A 221 -8.14 -5.30 -3.57
CA ASP A 221 -9.52 -5.45 -3.14
C ASP A 221 -10.25 -6.60 -3.84
N LEU A 222 -9.78 -7.82 -3.59
CA LEU A 222 -10.29 -9.03 -4.22
C LEU A 222 -11.63 -9.48 -3.63
N THR A 223 -12.61 -9.76 -4.49
CA THR A 223 -13.87 -10.43 -4.13
C THR A 223 -14.10 -11.63 -5.04
N LEU A 224 -14.09 -12.83 -4.46
CA LEU A 224 -14.43 -14.07 -5.15
C LEU A 224 -15.96 -14.19 -5.26
N THR A 225 -16.47 -14.59 -6.43
CA THR A 225 -17.90 -14.91 -6.58
C THR A 225 -18.23 -16.30 -6.01
N ASP A 226 -19.45 -16.48 -5.51
CA ASP A 226 -19.87 -17.70 -4.79
C ASP A 226 -19.68 -19.01 -5.58
N ASN A 227 -19.75 -18.92 -6.91
CA ASN A 227 -19.62 -20.08 -7.82
C ASN A 227 -18.17 -20.36 -8.29
N ASP A 228 -17.17 -19.65 -7.72
CA ASP A 228 -15.75 -19.74 -8.12
C ASP A 228 -15.46 -19.43 -9.60
N GLU A 229 -16.39 -18.80 -10.32
CA GLU A 229 -16.16 -18.50 -11.73
C GLU A 229 -15.32 -17.24 -11.94
N LYS A 230 -15.45 -16.26 -11.05
CA LYS A 230 -14.84 -14.94 -11.24
C LYS A 230 -14.24 -14.40 -9.95
N ILE A 231 -13.23 -13.54 -10.11
CA ILE A 231 -12.77 -12.63 -9.07
C ILE A 231 -12.97 -11.20 -9.57
N ILE A 232 -13.66 -10.41 -8.75
CA ILE A 232 -13.83 -8.95 -8.92
C ILE A 232 -12.70 -8.27 -8.16
N PHE A 233 -12.17 -7.17 -8.69
CA PHE A 233 -11.07 -6.44 -8.07
C PHE A 233 -10.99 -5.00 -8.56
N LYS A 234 -10.31 -4.16 -7.80
CA LYS A 234 -9.92 -2.80 -8.18
C LYS A 234 -8.57 -2.81 -8.89
N ALA A 235 -8.41 -2.00 -9.93
CA ALA A 235 -7.12 -1.84 -10.59
C ALA A 235 -6.97 -0.48 -11.28
N ASN A 236 -5.72 0.00 -11.38
CA ASN A 236 -5.36 1.22 -12.10
C ASN A 236 -4.86 0.94 -13.53
N LYS A 237 -5.49 -0.02 -14.21
CA LYS A 237 -5.08 -0.54 -15.53
C LYS A 237 -5.15 0.48 -16.65
N LYS A 238 -6.16 1.37 -16.62
CA LYS A 238 -6.39 2.35 -17.69
C LYS A 238 -5.37 3.50 -17.65
N HIS A 239 -5.03 3.92 -16.45
CA HIS A 239 -4.06 4.98 -16.16
C HIS A 239 -3.65 4.85 -14.68
N PRO A 240 -2.38 5.09 -14.31
CA PRO A 240 -1.95 4.93 -12.91
C PRO A 240 -2.79 5.69 -11.89
N GLY A 241 -3.36 6.83 -12.27
CA GLY A 241 -4.23 7.65 -11.41
C GLY A 241 -5.74 7.41 -11.57
N ILE A 242 -6.18 6.37 -12.30
CA ILE A 242 -7.59 6.00 -12.47
C ILE A 242 -7.81 4.59 -11.95
N TYR A 243 -8.65 4.45 -10.95
CA TYR A 243 -8.98 3.17 -10.35
C TYR A 243 -10.40 2.77 -10.74
N GLU A 244 -10.50 1.66 -11.48
CA GLU A 244 -11.77 1.09 -11.94
C GLU A 244 -11.94 -0.32 -11.40
N ILE A 245 -13.17 -0.82 -11.45
CA ILE A 245 -13.52 -2.16 -11.01
C ILE A 245 -13.51 -3.09 -12.23
N TYR A 246 -12.83 -4.20 -12.07
CA TYR A 246 -12.68 -5.24 -13.08
C TYR A 246 -13.17 -6.58 -12.54
N GLN A 247 -13.46 -7.50 -13.45
CA GLN A 247 -13.59 -8.90 -13.14
C GLN A 247 -12.70 -9.73 -14.06
N VAL A 248 -12.23 -10.86 -13.56
CA VAL A 248 -11.54 -11.88 -14.34
C VAL A 248 -12.28 -13.20 -14.24
N ASP A 249 -12.50 -13.84 -15.37
CA ASP A 249 -13.02 -15.20 -15.46
C ASP A 249 -11.87 -16.20 -15.20
N LEU A 250 -12.00 -17.06 -14.19
CA LEU A 250 -10.93 -17.95 -13.75
C LEU A 250 -10.67 -19.14 -14.68
N ALA A 251 -11.63 -19.48 -15.54
CA ALA A 251 -11.48 -20.55 -16.52
C ALA A 251 -10.73 -20.09 -17.77
N THR A 252 -11.07 -18.88 -18.26
CA THR A 252 -10.55 -18.33 -19.52
C THR A 252 -9.47 -17.27 -19.33
N ASN A 253 -9.33 -16.71 -18.14
CA ASN A 253 -8.55 -15.49 -17.80
C ASN A 253 -9.03 -14.24 -18.58
N ALA A 254 -10.26 -14.24 -19.06
CA ALA A 254 -10.83 -13.04 -19.73
C ALA A 254 -11.05 -11.95 -18.70
N LEU A 255 -10.41 -10.80 -18.95
CA LEU A 255 -10.52 -9.61 -18.11
C LEU A 255 -11.57 -8.66 -18.71
N THR A 256 -12.51 -8.22 -17.86
CA THR A 256 -13.59 -7.30 -18.24
C THR A 256 -13.64 -6.13 -17.26
N ALA A 257 -13.72 -4.90 -17.76
CA ALA A 257 -14.03 -3.74 -16.94
C ALA A 257 -15.52 -3.76 -16.57
N LEU A 258 -15.83 -3.57 -15.30
CA LEU A 258 -17.20 -3.43 -14.79
C LEU A 258 -17.62 -1.96 -14.70
N THR A 259 -16.65 -1.06 -14.49
CA THR A 259 -16.87 0.39 -14.43
C THR A 259 -16.01 1.12 -15.47
N ASP A 260 -16.43 2.31 -15.87
CA ASP A 260 -15.68 3.29 -16.66
C ASP A 260 -16.12 4.70 -16.24
N LEU A 261 -16.01 4.98 -14.94
CA LEU A 261 -16.43 6.25 -14.33
C LEU A 261 -15.31 7.30 -14.33
N GLY A 262 -14.08 6.86 -14.56
CA GLY A 262 -12.90 7.70 -14.28
C GLY A 262 -12.69 7.90 -12.79
N GLY A 263 -11.78 8.78 -12.41
CA GLY A 263 -11.58 9.12 -11.00
C GLY A 263 -11.01 7.97 -10.16
N TYR A 264 -11.51 7.87 -8.92
CA TYR A 264 -11.15 6.84 -7.98
C TYR A 264 -12.41 6.12 -7.50
N ASN A 265 -12.41 4.80 -7.64
CA ASN A 265 -13.56 3.96 -7.34
C ASN A 265 -13.17 2.85 -6.36
N ASP A 266 -13.91 2.77 -5.25
CA ASP A 266 -13.95 1.60 -4.38
C ASP A 266 -15.29 0.88 -4.54
N TYR A 267 -15.40 -0.37 -4.10
CA TYR A 267 -16.62 -1.13 -4.31
C TYR A 267 -16.93 -2.12 -3.19
N SER A 268 -18.18 -2.51 -3.13
CA SER A 268 -18.67 -3.68 -2.41
C SER A 268 -19.66 -4.44 -3.29
N LEU A 269 -19.60 -5.77 -3.27
CA LEU A 269 -20.55 -6.63 -3.96
C LEU A 269 -21.79 -6.83 -3.07
N SER A 270 -22.99 -6.77 -3.66
CA SER A 270 -24.22 -7.12 -2.93
C SER A 270 -24.21 -8.59 -2.49
N PRO A 271 -24.91 -8.95 -1.37
CA PRO A 271 -24.91 -10.33 -0.87
C PRO A 271 -25.44 -11.36 -1.88
N ASP A 272 -26.29 -10.96 -2.80
CA ASP A 272 -26.81 -11.81 -3.87
C ASP A 272 -25.93 -11.82 -5.14
N GLY A 273 -24.81 -11.13 -5.12
CA GLY A 273 -23.87 -11.05 -6.24
C GLY A 273 -24.38 -10.30 -7.46
N SER A 274 -25.52 -9.58 -7.37
CA SER A 274 -26.18 -8.99 -8.55
C SER A 274 -25.80 -7.53 -8.82
N LYS A 275 -25.23 -6.81 -7.83
CA LYS A 275 -24.97 -5.38 -7.90
C LYS A 275 -23.64 -5.01 -7.27
N LEU A 276 -23.05 -3.93 -7.75
CA LEU A 276 -21.98 -3.20 -7.11
C LEU A 276 -22.53 -1.97 -6.40
N LEU A 277 -22.16 -1.79 -5.14
CA LEU A 277 -22.15 -0.49 -4.49
C LEU A 277 -20.77 0.12 -4.72
N ILE A 278 -20.71 1.27 -5.34
CA ILE A 278 -19.46 1.94 -5.74
C ILE A 278 -19.34 3.23 -4.94
N GLU A 279 -18.18 3.45 -4.34
CA GLU A 279 -17.77 4.74 -3.80
C GLU A 279 -16.92 5.44 -4.86
N HIS A 280 -17.48 6.43 -5.53
CA HIS A 280 -16.83 7.16 -6.63
C HIS A 280 -16.49 8.58 -6.23
N SER A 281 -15.29 9.03 -6.61
CA SER A 281 -14.83 10.41 -6.47
C SER A 281 -14.10 10.90 -7.71
N SER A 282 -14.07 12.23 -7.88
CA SER A 282 -13.27 12.90 -8.89
C SER A 282 -12.38 13.99 -8.27
N THR A 283 -11.54 14.64 -9.07
CA THR A 283 -10.58 15.63 -8.55
C THR A 283 -11.21 16.79 -7.78
N THR A 284 -12.48 17.13 -8.07
CA THR A 284 -13.21 18.23 -7.44
C THR A 284 -14.47 17.79 -6.70
N MET A 285 -14.77 16.49 -6.71
CA MET A 285 -15.96 15.95 -6.07
C MET A 285 -15.54 14.90 -5.03
N PRO A 286 -15.86 15.13 -3.74
CA PRO A 286 -15.69 14.12 -2.70
C PRO A 286 -16.45 12.83 -3.01
N PRO A 287 -16.11 11.71 -2.31
CA PRO A 287 -16.76 10.43 -2.55
C PRO A 287 -18.27 10.47 -2.37
N GLU A 288 -18.99 9.83 -3.31
CA GLU A 288 -20.42 9.61 -3.28
C GLU A 288 -20.73 8.16 -3.65
N LEU A 289 -21.84 7.65 -3.17
CA LEU A 289 -22.24 6.28 -3.44
C LEU A 289 -23.06 6.17 -4.74
N TYR A 290 -22.75 5.13 -5.49
CA TYR A 290 -23.42 4.74 -6.73
C TYR A 290 -23.80 3.26 -6.65
N VAL A 291 -24.86 2.87 -7.34
CA VAL A 291 -25.26 1.47 -7.52
C VAL A 291 -25.26 1.13 -9.00
N GLN A 292 -24.67 0.00 -9.35
CA GLN A 292 -24.62 -0.52 -10.71
C GLN A 292 -24.95 -2.02 -10.73
N PRO A 293 -25.80 -2.51 -11.65
CA PRO A 293 -25.96 -3.94 -11.88
C PRO A 293 -24.66 -4.59 -12.36
N LEU A 294 -24.34 -5.78 -11.87
CA LEU A 294 -23.10 -6.48 -12.21
C LEU A 294 -23.03 -6.94 -13.68
N ASP A 295 -24.19 -7.08 -14.35
CA ASP A 295 -24.29 -7.45 -15.77
C ASP A 295 -23.80 -6.37 -16.74
N ASN A 296 -23.42 -5.20 -16.22
CA ASN A 296 -22.87 -4.04 -16.93
C ASN A 296 -23.75 -3.53 -18.10
N LYS A 297 -25.07 -3.78 -18.04
CA LYS A 297 -26.05 -3.31 -19.05
C LYS A 297 -26.61 -1.94 -18.75
N GLN A 298 -26.41 -1.44 -17.55
CA GLN A 298 -26.89 -0.14 -17.09
C GLN A 298 -25.73 0.64 -16.47
N GLU A 299 -25.77 1.94 -16.63
CA GLU A 299 -24.81 2.86 -16.04
C GLU A 299 -24.97 2.92 -14.51
N ALA A 300 -23.88 3.24 -13.81
CA ALA A 300 -23.90 3.47 -12.39
C ALA A 300 -24.80 4.66 -12.02
N GLN A 301 -25.74 4.47 -11.11
CA GLN A 301 -26.65 5.49 -10.62
C GLN A 301 -26.21 6.02 -9.27
N ARG A 302 -25.95 7.34 -9.18
CA ARG A 302 -25.65 8.01 -7.92
C ARG A 302 -26.85 7.95 -6.98
N ILE A 303 -26.62 7.56 -5.74
CA ILE A 303 -27.68 7.40 -4.70
C ILE A 303 -27.47 8.30 -3.48
N THR A 304 -26.31 8.97 -3.36
CA THR A 304 -26.06 9.95 -2.29
C THR A 304 -25.69 11.31 -2.82
N TYR A 305 -26.02 12.36 -2.04
CA TYR A 305 -25.75 13.77 -2.34
C TYR A 305 -25.35 14.44 -1.03
N THR A 306 -24.14 14.11 -0.54
CA THR A 306 -23.66 14.51 0.79
C THR A 306 -22.93 15.84 0.78
N VAL A 307 -22.52 16.33 -0.40
CA VAL A 307 -21.75 17.56 -0.55
C VAL A 307 -22.69 18.76 -0.43
N SER A 308 -22.30 19.75 0.41
CA SER A 308 -23.11 20.94 0.63
C SER A 308 -23.16 21.86 -0.60
N GLU A 309 -24.25 22.62 -0.73
CA GLU A 309 -24.41 23.64 -1.78
C GLU A 309 -23.32 24.71 -1.69
N GLU A 310 -22.89 25.08 -0.47
CA GLU A 310 -21.78 26.00 -0.25
C GLU A 310 -20.51 25.49 -0.88
N PHE A 311 -20.14 24.23 -0.65
CA PHE A 311 -18.97 23.61 -1.26
C PHE A 311 -19.06 23.59 -2.79
N LEU A 312 -20.23 23.24 -3.34
CA LEU A 312 -20.45 23.18 -4.80
C LEU A 312 -20.39 24.57 -5.45
N SER A 313 -20.71 25.64 -4.70
CA SER A 313 -20.62 27.02 -5.18
C SER A 313 -19.21 27.60 -5.19
N MET A 314 -18.26 26.95 -4.52
CA MET A 314 -16.87 27.42 -4.46
C MET A 314 -16.16 27.26 -5.80
N PRO A 315 -15.28 28.20 -6.18
CA PRO A 315 -14.57 28.18 -7.47
C PRO A 315 -13.36 27.24 -7.42
N TRP A 316 -13.61 25.95 -7.15
CA TRP A 316 -12.56 24.94 -7.15
C TRP A 316 -11.89 24.82 -8.51
N VAL A 317 -10.58 24.59 -8.51
CA VAL A 317 -9.81 24.39 -9.73
C VAL A 317 -9.48 22.92 -9.89
N ALA A 318 -10.02 22.30 -10.94
CA ALA A 318 -9.67 20.93 -11.29
C ALA A 318 -8.23 20.87 -11.80
N PRO A 319 -7.36 20.07 -11.22
CA PRO A 319 -6.02 19.84 -11.78
C PRO A 319 -6.08 18.97 -13.03
N SER A 320 -5.12 19.17 -13.91
CA SER A 320 -4.76 18.19 -14.93
C SER A 320 -3.72 17.24 -14.38
N VAL A 321 -3.84 15.95 -14.64
CA VAL A 321 -2.77 14.97 -14.35
C VAL A 321 -1.91 14.87 -15.62
N VAL A 322 -0.63 15.19 -15.47
CA VAL A 322 0.35 15.20 -16.55
C VAL A 322 1.43 14.16 -16.32
N ALA A 323 1.99 13.62 -17.41
CA ALA A 323 3.19 12.80 -17.38
C ALA A 323 4.40 13.70 -17.68
N ILE A 324 5.40 13.64 -16.81
CA ILE A 324 6.65 14.42 -16.90
C ILE A 324 7.76 13.45 -17.18
N ASP A 325 8.55 13.70 -18.23
CA ASP A 325 9.71 12.87 -18.55
C ASP A 325 10.73 12.91 -17.40
N SER A 326 11.15 11.76 -16.95
CA SER A 326 12.18 11.65 -15.92
C SER A 326 13.57 11.71 -16.56
N SER A 327 14.48 12.48 -15.97
CA SER A 327 15.89 12.49 -16.38
C SER A 327 16.69 11.27 -15.87
N ASN A 328 16.07 10.40 -15.06
CA ASN A 328 16.77 9.32 -14.36
C ASN A 328 16.23 7.92 -14.64
N GLN A 329 15.11 7.80 -15.37
CA GLN A 329 14.43 6.51 -15.63
C GLN A 329 13.49 6.62 -16.85
N ASP A 330 13.07 5.48 -17.37
CA ASP A 330 12.18 5.43 -18.55
C ASP A 330 10.70 5.71 -18.22
N GLU A 331 10.28 5.46 -16.96
CA GLU A 331 8.89 5.68 -16.54
C GLU A 331 8.67 7.15 -16.22
N PRO A 332 7.54 7.74 -16.65
CA PRO A 332 7.25 9.15 -16.40
C PRO A 332 6.86 9.39 -14.93
N ILE A 333 7.10 10.61 -14.47
CA ILE A 333 6.63 11.12 -13.20
C ILE A 333 5.23 11.72 -13.41
N TYR A 334 4.23 11.26 -12.67
CA TYR A 334 2.90 11.86 -12.75
C TYR A 334 2.74 12.99 -11.75
N ALA A 335 2.05 14.04 -12.17
CA ALA A 335 1.80 15.22 -11.34
C ALA A 335 0.42 15.81 -11.61
N ARG A 336 -0.23 16.33 -10.56
CA ARG A 336 -1.36 17.26 -10.67
C ARG A 336 -0.84 18.65 -10.94
N VAL A 337 -1.31 19.29 -12.00
CA VAL A 337 -0.98 20.67 -12.33
C VAL A 337 -2.25 21.52 -12.29
N TYR A 338 -2.21 22.60 -11.52
CA TYR A 338 -3.28 23.56 -11.37
C TYR A 338 -2.88 24.86 -12.07
N LEU A 339 -3.67 25.28 -13.07
CA LEU A 339 -3.40 26.47 -13.84
C LEU A 339 -4.47 27.55 -13.60
N PRO A 340 -4.09 28.84 -13.54
CA PRO A 340 -5.05 29.93 -13.50
C PRO A 340 -6.01 29.91 -14.71
N LYS A 341 -7.27 30.33 -14.51
CA LYS A 341 -8.29 30.37 -15.60
C LYS A 341 -7.84 31.14 -16.84
N ASN A 342 -7.10 32.23 -16.65
CA ASN A 342 -6.61 33.10 -17.71
C ASN A 342 -5.11 32.85 -17.96
N PHE A 343 -4.69 31.59 -17.82
CA PHE A 343 -3.31 31.22 -18.09
C PHE A 343 -2.96 31.51 -19.54
N ASP A 344 -1.99 32.40 -19.74
CA ASP A 344 -1.47 32.78 -21.05
C ASP A 344 0.05 32.60 -21.04
N GLN A 345 0.55 31.69 -21.89
CA GLN A 345 1.97 31.42 -22.02
C GLN A 345 2.75 32.56 -22.68
N THR A 346 2.06 33.54 -23.29
CA THR A 346 2.68 34.69 -23.97
C THR A 346 2.88 35.92 -23.07
N THR A 347 2.32 35.91 -21.87
CA THR A 347 2.44 37.00 -20.89
C THR A 347 3.72 36.92 -20.07
N GLU A 348 3.86 37.76 -19.04
CA GLU A 348 4.96 37.70 -18.10
C GLU A 348 5.07 36.30 -17.48
N LYS A 349 6.33 35.91 -17.15
CA LYS A 349 6.59 34.61 -16.55
C LYS A 349 5.83 34.44 -15.23
N ASN A 350 5.21 33.28 -15.09
CA ASN A 350 4.43 32.91 -13.92
C ASN A 350 5.31 32.60 -12.70
N ARG A 351 4.72 32.70 -11.53
CA ARG A 351 5.26 32.18 -10.29
C ARG A 351 4.60 30.83 -9.98
N ALA A 352 5.31 29.94 -9.32
CA ALA A 352 4.77 28.63 -9.02
C ALA A 352 5.01 28.20 -7.58
N VAL A 353 4.20 27.25 -7.13
CA VAL A 353 4.38 26.52 -5.87
C VAL A 353 4.38 25.03 -6.18
N MET A 354 5.36 24.33 -5.64
CA MET A 354 5.45 22.88 -5.68
C MET A 354 5.04 22.31 -4.32
N PHE A 355 4.10 21.40 -4.31
CA PHE A 355 3.72 20.64 -3.15
C PHE A 355 4.38 19.26 -3.20
N SER A 356 4.90 18.80 -2.06
CA SER A 356 5.42 17.46 -1.87
C SER A 356 4.59 16.77 -0.79
N HIS A 357 3.90 15.69 -1.16
CA HIS A 357 3.10 14.91 -0.23
C HIS A 357 3.97 14.24 0.86
N GLY A 358 3.35 13.82 1.95
CA GLY A 358 4.02 13.10 3.02
C GLY A 358 4.16 11.61 2.73
N ALA A 359 4.78 10.89 3.66
CA ALA A 359 5.01 9.44 3.64
C ALA A 359 5.18 8.88 2.24
N GLY A 360 6.38 8.58 1.80
CA GLY A 360 6.71 8.26 0.40
C GLY A 360 5.81 7.25 -0.31
N TYR A 361 5.06 6.44 0.39
CA TYR A 361 4.13 5.42 -0.10
C TYR A 361 2.68 5.92 -0.37
N LEU A 362 2.46 7.22 -0.51
CA LEU A 362 1.17 7.78 -0.91
C LEU A 362 1.13 8.06 -2.41
N GLN A 363 -0.06 8.10 -2.98
CA GLN A 363 -0.32 8.59 -4.32
C GLN A 363 -1.23 9.82 -4.24
N ASN A 364 -0.87 10.92 -4.89
CA ASN A 364 -1.73 12.08 -4.97
C ASN A 364 -2.04 12.52 -6.42
N ALA A 365 -1.22 12.13 -7.40
CA ALA A 365 -1.47 12.39 -8.83
C ALA A 365 -2.51 11.43 -9.44
N HIS A 366 -3.61 11.18 -8.71
CA HIS A 366 -4.76 10.42 -9.20
C HIS A 366 -5.94 11.33 -9.55
N LEU A 367 -6.92 10.82 -10.30
CA LEU A 367 -8.06 11.60 -10.77
C LEU A 367 -9.26 11.57 -9.81
N GLY A 368 -9.11 10.98 -8.63
CA GLY A 368 -10.09 11.01 -7.56
C GLY A 368 -9.91 12.17 -6.59
N TRP A 369 -10.75 12.23 -5.58
CA TRP A 369 -10.67 13.18 -4.48
C TRP A 369 -9.39 12.95 -3.67
N SER A 370 -8.62 14.01 -3.44
CA SER A 370 -7.36 13.92 -2.70
C SER A 370 -7.58 13.73 -1.21
N GLY A 371 -6.83 12.81 -0.61
CA GLY A 371 -6.68 12.73 0.85
C GLY A 371 -6.10 14.01 1.45
N TYR A 372 -5.36 14.77 0.64
CA TYR A 372 -4.87 16.13 0.93
C TYR A 372 -5.91 17.18 0.53
N PHE A 373 -7.15 17.08 1.01
CA PHE A 373 -8.23 17.98 0.63
C PHE A 373 -8.00 19.43 1.09
N ARG A 374 -7.28 19.66 2.20
CA ARG A 374 -6.91 21.00 2.65
C ARG A 374 -5.90 21.65 1.72
N GLU A 375 -4.92 20.88 1.27
CA GLU A 375 -3.93 21.29 0.29
C GLU A 375 -4.60 21.55 -1.07
N PHE A 376 -5.56 20.72 -1.50
CA PHE A 376 -6.38 20.98 -2.69
C PHE A 376 -7.11 22.34 -2.61
N MET A 377 -7.72 22.65 -1.47
CA MET A 377 -8.37 23.95 -1.24
C MET A 377 -7.35 25.09 -1.28
N PHE A 378 -6.19 24.91 -0.65
CA PHE A 378 -5.10 25.86 -0.66
C PHE A 378 -4.50 26.04 -2.06
N HIS A 379 -4.33 24.97 -2.84
CA HIS A 379 -3.92 25.03 -4.24
C HIS A 379 -4.92 25.84 -5.08
N SER A 380 -6.22 25.61 -4.90
CA SER A 380 -7.26 26.40 -5.57
C SER A 380 -7.18 27.89 -5.23
N MET A 381 -6.92 28.24 -3.97
CA MET A 381 -6.70 29.62 -3.55
C MET A 381 -5.44 30.23 -4.18
N LEU A 382 -4.32 29.49 -4.21
CA LEU A 382 -3.08 29.98 -4.83
C LEU A 382 -3.27 30.24 -6.33
N VAL A 383 -3.99 29.38 -7.02
CA VAL A 383 -4.27 29.54 -8.45
C VAL A 383 -5.13 30.80 -8.71
N GLN A 384 -6.11 31.09 -7.84
CA GLN A 384 -6.89 32.33 -7.90
C GLN A 384 -6.02 33.57 -7.66
N GLN A 385 -4.90 33.45 -6.95
CA GLN A 385 -3.89 34.48 -6.77
C GLN A 385 -2.85 34.52 -7.91
N GLY A 386 -3.06 33.73 -8.98
CA GLY A 386 -2.21 33.71 -10.17
C GLY A 386 -0.93 32.86 -10.04
N TYR A 387 -0.88 31.93 -9.09
CA TYR A 387 0.20 30.94 -9.04
C TYR A 387 -0.14 29.73 -9.89
N VAL A 388 0.86 29.15 -10.55
CA VAL A 388 0.81 27.77 -11.01
C VAL A 388 1.14 26.87 -9.83
N VAL A 389 0.40 25.76 -9.65
CA VAL A 389 0.70 24.79 -8.60
C VAL A 389 0.96 23.43 -9.23
N ILE A 390 2.01 22.75 -8.76
CA ILE A 390 2.33 21.37 -9.12
C ILE A 390 2.41 20.50 -7.86
N ASP A 391 1.83 19.31 -7.94
CA ASP A 391 1.75 18.32 -6.88
C ASP A 391 2.13 16.97 -7.49
N MET A 392 3.30 16.44 -7.11
CA MET A 392 3.98 15.35 -7.82
C MET A 392 3.97 14.06 -7.04
N ASP A 393 3.79 12.95 -7.75
CA ASP A 393 4.10 11.62 -7.26
C ASP A 393 5.54 11.24 -7.63
N TYR A 394 6.47 11.67 -6.79
CA TYR A 394 7.90 11.36 -6.92
C TYR A 394 8.18 9.87 -6.67
N ARG A 395 9.37 9.37 -7.04
CA ARG A 395 9.80 7.99 -6.72
C ARG A 395 9.63 7.70 -5.23
N ALA A 396 9.08 6.58 -4.88
CA ALA A 396 8.52 6.05 -3.65
C ALA A 396 7.00 6.10 -3.56
N SER A 397 6.32 6.94 -4.36
CA SER A 397 4.86 7.03 -4.37
C SER A 397 4.21 5.72 -4.78
N GLN A 398 2.99 5.48 -4.29
CA GLN A 398 2.18 4.30 -4.59
C GLN A 398 1.52 4.40 -5.97
N GLY A 399 1.10 3.27 -6.53
CA GLY A 399 0.34 3.20 -7.78
C GLY A 399 1.19 2.92 -9.02
N TYR A 400 2.52 2.87 -8.87
CA TYR A 400 3.49 2.75 -9.97
C TYR A 400 4.33 1.46 -9.91
N GLY A 401 3.97 0.54 -9.03
CA GLY A 401 4.63 -0.74 -8.84
C GLY A 401 5.81 -0.71 -7.87
N ARG A 402 6.36 -1.92 -7.64
CA ARG A 402 7.40 -2.19 -6.66
C ARG A 402 8.68 -1.38 -6.90
N ASP A 403 9.17 -1.37 -8.14
CA ASP A 403 10.48 -0.79 -8.45
C ASP A 403 10.47 0.73 -8.28
N TRP A 404 9.33 1.40 -8.62
CA TRP A 404 9.13 2.80 -8.32
C TRP A 404 9.11 3.07 -6.81
N ARG A 405 8.36 2.27 -6.06
CA ARG A 405 8.23 2.38 -4.61
C ARG A 405 9.56 2.18 -3.90
N THR A 406 10.36 1.23 -4.32
CA THR A 406 11.63 0.87 -3.66
C THR A 406 12.85 1.66 -4.15
N ALA A 407 12.70 2.52 -5.17
CA ALA A 407 13.79 3.30 -5.76
C ALA A 407 14.54 4.19 -4.76
N ILE A 408 13.92 4.52 -3.64
CA ILE A 408 14.53 5.33 -2.57
C ILE A 408 15.34 4.49 -1.56
N TYR A 409 15.37 3.17 -1.69
CA TYR A 409 16.04 2.31 -0.71
C TYR A 409 17.47 2.72 -0.50
N ARG A 410 17.82 3.08 0.75
CA ARG A 410 19.13 3.57 1.21
C ARG A 410 19.58 4.91 0.60
N HIS A 411 18.72 5.60 -0.15
CA HIS A 411 19.02 6.88 -0.82
C HIS A 411 17.92 7.92 -0.64
N MET A 412 17.14 7.82 0.44
CA MET A 412 16.01 8.72 0.73
C MET A 412 16.44 10.19 0.64
N GLY A 413 15.64 10.98 -0.06
CA GLY A 413 15.86 12.39 -0.31
C GLY A 413 16.64 12.70 -1.60
N LYS A 414 17.26 11.71 -2.25
CA LYS A 414 17.98 11.92 -3.51
C LYS A 414 17.10 11.68 -4.74
N PRO A 415 16.55 10.47 -4.95
CA PRO A 415 15.68 10.22 -6.11
C PRO A 415 14.49 11.17 -6.19
N GLU A 416 13.88 11.47 -5.04
CA GLU A 416 12.70 12.33 -4.96
C GLU A 416 13.04 13.77 -5.35
N VAL A 417 14.18 14.32 -4.88
CA VAL A 417 14.61 15.66 -5.25
C VAL A 417 15.04 15.74 -6.73
N GLU A 418 15.59 14.67 -7.28
CA GLU A 418 15.85 14.56 -8.73
C GLU A 418 14.54 14.68 -9.51
N ASP A 419 13.48 13.97 -9.11
CA ASP A 419 12.17 14.03 -9.73
C ASP A 419 11.54 15.43 -9.57
N MET A 420 11.66 16.05 -8.38
CA MET A 420 11.22 17.44 -8.15
C MET A 420 11.91 18.42 -9.10
N ARG A 421 13.20 18.22 -9.41
CA ARG A 421 13.93 19.04 -10.38
C ARG A 421 13.37 18.87 -11.79
N ASP A 422 12.98 17.66 -12.18
CA ASP A 422 12.33 17.41 -13.47
C ASP A 422 10.96 18.12 -13.52
N GLY A 423 10.21 18.12 -12.43
CA GLY A 423 8.99 18.93 -12.28
C GLY A 423 9.23 20.43 -12.43
N VAL A 424 10.32 20.97 -11.87
CA VAL A 424 10.72 22.37 -12.07
C VAL A 424 11.03 22.64 -13.55
N ASN A 425 11.76 21.74 -14.24
CA ASN A 425 12.03 21.90 -15.66
C ASN A 425 10.74 21.92 -16.47
N TRP A 426 9.84 20.99 -16.20
CA TRP A 426 8.53 20.93 -16.87
C TRP A 426 7.73 22.23 -16.66
N LEU A 427 7.68 22.78 -15.46
CA LEU A 427 7.01 24.06 -15.18
C LEU A 427 7.58 25.21 -16.01
N VAL A 428 8.89 25.29 -16.14
CA VAL A 428 9.56 26.33 -16.93
C VAL A 428 9.23 26.20 -18.41
N GLU A 429 9.22 24.98 -18.93
CA GLU A 429 9.05 24.69 -20.35
C GLU A 429 7.57 24.71 -20.79
N ASN A 430 6.66 24.21 -19.94
CA ASN A 430 5.27 23.98 -20.32
C ASN A 430 4.27 24.94 -19.66
N ALA A 431 4.65 25.60 -18.56
CA ALA A 431 3.78 26.50 -17.82
C ALA A 431 4.32 27.93 -17.74
N ASN A 432 5.31 28.28 -18.57
CA ASN A 432 5.95 29.61 -18.63
C ASN A 432 6.33 30.15 -17.23
N VAL A 433 6.83 29.31 -16.35
CA VAL A 433 7.21 29.66 -14.98
C VAL A 433 8.62 30.24 -14.96
N ASP A 434 8.81 31.28 -14.15
CA ASP A 434 10.14 31.78 -13.84
C ASP A 434 10.85 30.85 -12.84
N ARG A 435 11.97 30.25 -13.25
CA ARG A 435 12.75 29.35 -12.41
C ARG A 435 13.15 29.97 -11.05
N GLN A 436 13.30 31.29 -11.00
CA GLN A 436 13.67 32.00 -9.78
C GLN A 436 12.46 32.33 -8.88
N ARG A 437 11.25 31.99 -9.31
CA ARG A 437 10.00 32.33 -8.60
C ARG A 437 9.18 31.07 -8.30
N ILE A 438 9.86 30.01 -7.87
CA ILE A 438 9.26 28.74 -7.46
C ILE A 438 9.47 28.57 -5.96
N GLY A 439 8.37 28.43 -5.22
CA GLY A 439 8.38 28.01 -3.82
C GLY A 439 8.04 26.54 -3.68
N THR A 440 8.48 25.89 -2.62
CA THR A 440 8.10 24.53 -2.28
C THR A 440 7.60 24.42 -0.85
N TYR A 441 6.65 23.53 -0.62
CA TYR A 441 6.18 23.20 0.73
C TYR A 441 5.70 21.75 0.81
N GLY A 442 5.60 21.24 2.02
CA GLY A 442 5.11 19.88 2.28
C GLY A 442 5.08 19.58 3.78
N GLY A 443 4.34 18.57 4.15
CA GLY A 443 4.22 18.07 5.52
C GLY A 443 4.95 16.74 5.72
N SER A 444 5.41 16.43 6.95
CA SER A 444 6.03 15.14 7.28
C SER A 444 7.22 14.84 6.35
N TYR A 445 7.19 13.73 5.60
CA TYR A 445 8.21 13.41 4.60
C TYR A 445 8.33 14.47 3.50
N GLY A 446 7.21 15.08 3.08
CA GLY A 446 7.22 16.22 2.15
C GLY A 446 7.93 17.45 2.72
N GLY A 447 7.85 17.67 4.04
CA GLY A 447 8.65 18.71 4.73
C GLY A 447 10.14 18.40 4.70
N PHE A 448 10.53 17.13 4.88
CA PHE A 448 11.91 16.67 4.70
C PHE A 448 12.39 16.94 3.26
N LEU A 449 11.60 16.58 2.24
CA LEU A 449 11.95 16.84 0.84
C LEU A 449 12.04 18.34 0.53
N THR A 450 11.15 19.14 1.10
CA THR A 450 11.22 20.62 1.01
C THR A 450 12.57 21.14 1.51
N LEU A 451 13.05 20.66 2.67
CA LEU A 451 14.36 21.01 3.18
C LEU A 451 15.49 20.49 2.31
N MET A 452 15.42 19.22 1.86
CA MET A 452 16.43 18.62 0.99
C MET A 452 16.57 19.34 -0.36
N SER A 453 15.48 19.92 -0.89
CA SER A 453 15.54 20.68 -2.15
C SER A 453 16.14 22.09 -2.01
N MET A 454 16.40 22.55 -0.77
CA MET A 454 17.03 23.86 -0.50
C MET A 454 18.55 23.77 -0.38
N PHE A 455 19.12 22.59 -0.18
CA PHE A 455 20.55 22.35 0.03
C PHE A 455 21.12 21.43 -1.06
#